data_0bbed51d0ae722bd43cee323e5a13d6d
#
_entry.id   0bbed51d0ae722bd43cee323e5a13d6d
#
_cell.length_a   1.000
_cell.length_b   1.000
_cell.length_c   1.000
_cell.angle_alpha   90.00
_cell.angle_beta   90.00
_cell.angle_gamma   90.00
#
_symmetry.space_group_name_H-M   'P 1'
#
loop_
_entity.id
_entity.type
_entity.pdbx_description
1 polymer ?
#
loop_
_entity_poly.entity_id
_entity_poly.type
_entity_poly.pdbx_seq_one_letter_code
_entity_poly.pdbx_strand_id
1 'polypeptide(L)'
;WYKSISRSIIIAALQYKKVDIFGFSTGGLLALLSTKKDYQEFVSVVCINAALHLNDLRIKTLLPAISFWNDIVKAFNSEKYTKEYVDNFPENIEVNYNKHYITSIEQLSLLMVKTRKILPKIKKPILIIQGKDDPVVNSSSAHEIFENIESRYKSLKIIEAKSHVIVNNKNTEELFQTILEFINKGEK
;
A
#
# COMPACT_ATOMS: atom_id res chain seq x y z
N TRP A 1 -7.45 10.07 1.80
CA TRP A 1 -7.18 8.67 2.22
C TRP A 1 -6.67 8.60 3.66
N TYR A 2 -5.52 9.22 3.98
CA TYR A 2 -4.93 9.14 5.34
C TYR A 2 -5.88 9.63 6.45
N LYS A 3 -6.60 10.73 6.22
CA LYS A 3 -7.59 11.25 7.20
C LYS A 3 -8.74 10.26 7.43
N SER A 4 -9.18 9.55 6.39
CA SER A 4 -10.27 8.57 6.51
C SER A 4 -9.85 7.38 7.35
N ILE A 5 -8.69 6.78 7.07
CA ILE A 5 -8.20 5.65 7.85
C ILE A 5 -7.92 6.04 9.31
N SER A 6 -7.37 7.24 9.54
CA SER A 6 -7.15 7.73 10.92
C SER A 6 -8.45 7.85 11.71
N ARG A 7 -9.55 8.28 11.09
CA ARG A 7 -10.87 8.32 11.73
C ARG A 7 -11.39 6.92 12.06
N SER A 8 -11.27 5.98 11.11
CA SER A 8 -11.72 4.59 11.32
C SER A 8 -10.97 3.93 12.48
N ILE A 9 -9.66 4.17 12.59
CA ILE A 9 -8.85 3.65 13.70
C ILE A 9 -9.30 4.25 15.03
N ILE A 10 -9.56 5.56 15.10
CA ILE A 10 -10.07 6.20 16.32
C ILE A 10 -11.41 5.58 16.74
N ILE A 11 -12.33 5.40 15.79
CA ILE A 11 -13.64 4.80 16.08
C ILE A 11 -13.47 3.37 16.61
N ALA A 12 -12.61 2.57 15.97
CA ALA A 12 -12.33 1.20 16.42
C ALA A 12 -11.68 1.18 17.81
N ALA A 13 -10.71 2.04 18.07
CA ALA A 13 -10.03 2.15 19.37
C ALA A 13 -10.97 2.59 20.52
N LEU A 14 -12.04 3.35 20.21
CA LEU A 14 -13.06 3.71 21.20
C LEU A 14 -13.98 2.53 21.56
N GLN A 15 -14.08 1.53 20.69
CA GLN A 15 -15.01 0.40 20.86
C GLN A 15 -14.31 -0.90 21.29
N TYR A 16 -13.05 -1.07 20.92
CA TYR A 16 -12.32 -2.32 21.09
C TYR A 16 -10.99 -2.10 21.81
N LYS A 17 -10.65 -3.03 22.70
CA LYS A 17 -9.38 -3.02 23.47
C LYS A 17 -8.16 -3.36 22.59
N LYS A 18 -8.35 -4.04 21.46
CA LYS A 18 -7.31 -4.44 20.53
C LYS A 18 -7.78 -4.21 19.10
N VAL A 19 -6.96 -3.59 18.29
CA VAL A 19 -7.22 -3.28 16.88
C VAL A 19 -6.02 -3.69 16.04
N ASP A 20 -6.20 -4.64 15.14
CA ASP A 20 -5.24 -5.00 14.12
C ASP A 20 -5.62 -4.36 12.79
N ILE A 21 -4.63 -3.87 12.05
CA ILE A 21 -4.86 -3.16 10.79
C ILE A 21 -4.32 -3.98 9.64
N PHE A 22 -5.21 -4.31 8.70
CA PHE A 22 -4.89 -5.03 7.48
C PHE A 22 -4.91 -4.06 6.30
N GLY A 23 -3.83 -4.04 5.52
CA GLY A 23 -3.74 -3.21 4.34
C GLY A 23 -3.28 -3.99 3.12
N PHE A 24 -4.08 -3.92 2.03
CA PHE A 24 -3.74 -4.50 0.74
C PHE A 24 -3.31 -3.41 -0.24
N SER A 25 -2.24 -3.64 -1.01
CA SER A 25 -1.75 -2.72 -2.06
C SER A 25 -1.51 -1.30 -1.51
N THR A 26 -2.17 -0.28 -2.03
CA THR A 26 -2.17 1.10 -1.51
C THR A 26 -2.64 1.14 -0.04
N GLY A 27 -3.59 0.28 0.34
CA GLY A 27 -4.02 0.11 1.73
C GLY A 27 -2.89 -0.34 2.66
N GLY A 28 -1.93 -1.12 2.17
CA GLY A 28 -0.72 -1.48 2.91
C GLY A 28 0.14 -0.27 3.30
N LEU A 29 0.32 0.68 2.37
CA LEU A 29 1.02 1.93 2.68
C LEU A 29 0.26 2.78 3.71
N LEU A 30 -1.07 2.82 3.60
CA LEU A 30 -1.91 3.54 4.56
C LEU A 30 -1.89 2.89 5.94
N ALA A 31 -1.87 1.56 6.01
CA ALA A 31 -1.72 0.81 7.25
C ALA A 31 -0.37 1.11 7.93
N LEU A 32 0.73 1.11 7.18
CA LEU A 32 2.04 1.54 7.68
C LEU A 32 2.02 2.98 8.19
N LEU A 33 1.45 3.92 7.44
CA LEU A 33 1.34 5.32 7.85
C LEU A 33 0.48 5.53 9.09
N SER A 34 -0.46 4.64 9.36
CA SER A 34 -1.30 4.71 10.56
C SER A 34 -0.51 4.54 11.86
N THR A 35 0.64 3.85 11.80
CA THR A 35 1.53 3.65 12.96
C THR A 35 2.15 4.95 13.49
N LYS A 36 2.05 6.07 12.76
CA LYS A 36 2.52 7.39 13.22
C LYS A 36 1.83 7.84 14.52
N LYS A 37 0.61 7.36 14.74
CA LYS A 37 -0.13 7.63 15.98
C LYS A 37 -0.08 6.37 16.84
N ASP A 38 0.48 6.51 18.03
CA ASP A 38 0.60 5.41 18.97
C ASP A 38 -0.66 5.31 19.83
N TYR A 39 -1.70 4.70 19.30
CA TYR A 39 -2.87 4.30 20.08
C TYR A 39 -2.54 3.01 20.84
N GLN A 40 -2.88 2.93 22.13
CA GLN A 40 -2.62 1.72 22.93
C GLN A 40 -3.36 0.50 22.40
N GLU A 41 -4.58 0.71 21.90
CA GLU A 41 -5.44 -0.31 21.31
C GLU A 41 -4.90 -0.85 19.98
N PHE A 42 -4.02 -0.10 19.31
CA PHE A 42 -3.44 -0.51 18.05
C PHE A 42 -2.32 -1.53 18.27
N VAL A 43 -2.60 -2.79 17.99
CA VAL A 43 -1.73 -3.92 18.33
C VAL A 43 -0.75 -4.24 17.21
N SER A 44 -1.22 -4.48 15.99
CA SER A 44 -0.38 -4.91 14.90
C SER A 44 -0.80 -4.40 13.51
N VAL A 45 0.10 -4.54 12.54
CA VAL A 45 -0.14 -4.25 11.12
C VAL A 45 0.14 -5.48 10.27
N VAL A 46 -0.76 -5.77 9.35
CA VAL A 46 -0.54 -6.75 8.28
C VAL A 46 -0.57 -6.03 6.94
N CYS A 47 0.55 -6.07 6.22
CA CYS A 47 0.69 -5.49 4.89
C CYS A 47 0.71 -6.59 3.83
N ILE A 48 -0.22 -6.55 2.89
CA ILE A 48 -0.35 -7.52 1.81
C ILE A 48 -0.09 -6.81 0.49
N ASN A 49 0.94 -7.23 -0.25
CA ASN A 49 1.35 -6.63 -1.53
C ASN A 49 1.40 -5.09 -1.47
N ALA A 50 2.03 -4.54 -0.40
CA ALA A 50 2.07 -3.09 -0.18
C ALA A 50 2.80 -2.36 -1.31
N ALA A 51 2.14 -1.38 -1.95
CA ALA A 51 2.54 -0.75 -3.18
C ALA A 51 3.67 0.28 -3.01
N LEU A 52 4.82 -0.10 -2.45
CA LEU A 52 5.96 0.81 -2.28
C LEU A 52 6.77 0.97 -3.57
N HIS A 53 6.84 -0.06 -4.40
CA HIS A 53 7.40 -0.06 -5.75
C HIS A 53 6.41 -0.70 -6.72
N LEU A 54 6.12 -0.01 -7.81
CA LEU A 54 5.29 -0.53 -8.89
C LEU A 54 6.15 -1.06 -10.04
N ASN A 55 5.68 -2.10 -10.72
CA ASN A 55 6.34 -2.66 -11.89
C ASN A 55 6.15 -1.79 -13.14
N ASP A 56 5.11 -0.96 -13.19
CA ASP A 56 4.86 -0.09 -14.35
C ASP A 56 5.90 1.03 -14.45
N LEU A 57 6.83 0.87 -15.39
CA LEU A 57 7.89 1.85 -15.66
C LEU A 57 7.33 3.20 -16.16
N ARG A 58 6.15 3.21 -16.81
CA ARG A 58 5.53 4.45 -17.31
C ARG A 58 5.26 5.44 -16.17
N ILE A 59 4.92 4.93 -14.99
CA ILE A 59 4.69 5.74 -13.80
C ILE A 59 5.97 6.47 -13.37
N LYS A 60 7.13 5.81 -13.48
CA LYS A 60 8.42 6.41 -13.10
C LYS A 60 8.94 7.41 -14.12
N THR A 61 8.75 7.13 -15.41
CA THR A 61 9.39 7.88 -16.50
C THR A 61 8.48 8.94 -17.13
N LEU A 62 7.23 8.59 -17.41
CA LEU A 62 6.31 9.48 -18.13
C LEU A 62 5.53 10.41 -17.21
N LEU A 63 5.22 9.99 -15.99
CA LEU A 63 4.41 10.80 -15.08
C LEU A 63 5.05 12.16 -14.77
N PRO A 64 6.35 12.27 -14.42
CA PRO A 64 6.97 13.57 -14.17
C PRO A 64 6.90 14.50 -15.38
N ALA A 65 7.09 13.96 -16.60
CA ALA A 65 7.02 14.75 -17.83
C ALA A 65 5.60 15.25 -18.11
N ILE A 66 4.57 14.38 -17.88
CA ILE A 66 3.17 14.76 -18.08
C ILE A 66 2.74 15.80 -17.02
N SER A 67 3.14 15.62 -15.76
CA SER A 67 2.83 16.59 -14.69
C SER A 67 3.45 17.94 -14.99
N PHE A 68 4.73 17.96 -15.39
CA PHE A 68 5.42 19.19 -15.80
C PHE A 68 4.72 19.87 -17.01
N TRP A 69 4.33 19.09 -18.01
CA TRP A 69 3.55 19.60 -19.14
C TRP A 69 2.22 20.22 -18.69
N ASN A 70 1.48 19.53 -17.84
CA ASN A 70 0.20 20.00 -17.31
C ASN A 70 0.37 21.31 -16.54
N ASP A 71 1.45 21.48 -15.78
CA ASP A 71 1.74 22.72 -15.04
C ASP A 71 2.01 23.89 -15.99
N ILE A 72 2.79 23.65 -17.07
CA ILE A 72 3.03 24.66 -18.10
C ILE A 72 1.70 25.08 -18.76
N VAL A 73 0.91 24.11 -19.21
CA VAL A 73 -0.34 24.37 -19.91
C VAL A 73 -1.34 25.14 -19.04
N LYS A 74 -1.42 24.83 -17.75
CA LYS A 74 -2.22 25.58 -16.77
C LYS A 74 -1.72 27.02 -16.58
N ALA A 75 -0.42 27.22 -16.52
CA ALA A 75 0.17 28.55 -16.39
C ALA A 75 -0.19 29.48 -17.57
N PHE A 76 -0.45 28.92 -18.76
CA PHE A 76 -0.91 29.64 -19.94
C PHE A 76 -2.44 29.66 -20.13
N ASN A 77 -3.23 29.31 -19.09
CA ASN A 77 -4.70 29.21 -19.13
C ASN A 77 -5.24 28.34 -20.27
N SER A 78 -4.51 27.30 -20.64
CA SER A 78 -4.83 26.41 -21.77
C SER A 78 -5.22 25.01 -21.29
N GLU A 79 -6.05 24.91 -20.25
CA GLU A 79 -6.40 23.66 -19.55
C GLU A 79 -6.94 22.55 -20.45
N LYS A 80 -7.55 22.89 -21.58
CA LYS A 80 -8.06 21.91 -22.56
C LYS A 80 -6.98 20.98 -23.13
N TYR A 81 -5.70 21.35 -22.99
CA TYR A 81 -4.56 20.54 -23.45
C TYR A 81 -3.89 19.75 -22.31
N THR A 82 -4.45 19.77 -21.11
CA THR A 82 -3.96 18.96 -20.00
C THR A 82 -4.29 17.48 -20.23
N LYS A 83 -3.34 16.62 -19.86
CA LYS A 83 -3.58 15.18 -19.86
C LYS A 83 -4.06 14.77 -18.48
N GLU A 84 -5.31 14.32 -18.39
CA GLU A 84 -5.93 13.97 -17.10
C GLU A 84 -5.72 12.51 -16.70
N TYR A 85 -5.56 11.61 -17.66
CA TYR A 85 -5.43 10.18 -17.42
C TYR A 85 -4.47 9.51 -18.41
N VAL A 86 -4.03 8.32 -18.04
CA VAL A 86 -3.37 7.36 -18.91
C VAL A 86 -4.22 6.10 -19.02
N ASP A 87 -4.22 5.47 -20.20
CA ASP A 87 -4.98 4.26 -20.41
C ASP A 87 -4.36 3.10 -19.60
N ASN A 88 -5.24 2.30 -19.02
CA ASN A 88 -4.91 1.08 -18.30
C ASN A 88 -5.56 -0.10 -19.03
N PHE A 89 -4.83 -1.20 -19.12
CA PHE A 89 -5.30 -2.44 -19.74
C PHE A 89 -5.29 -3.56 -18.70
N PRO A 90 -6.26 -3.56 -17.76
CA PRO A 90 -6.30 -4.56 -16.71
C PRO A 90 -6.69 -5.93 -17.27
N GLU A 91 -6.19 -6.99 -16.64
CA GLU A 91 -6.57 -8.37 -16.98
C GLU A 91 -8.06 -8.63 -16.78
N ASN A 92 -8.67 -7.96 -15.80
CA ASN A 92 -10.11 -8.04 -15.53
C ASN A 92 -10.74 -6.65 -15.63
N ILE A 93 -11.42 -6.40 -16.76
CA ILE A 93 -12.06 -5.12 -17.08
C ILE A 93 -13.32 -4.89 -16.24
N GLU A 94 -13.99 -5.95 -15.76
CA GLU A 94 -15.25 -5.82 -15.02
C GLU A 94 -15.08 -5.21 -13.64
N VAL A 95 -13.91 -5.41 -13.01
CA VAL A 95 -13.62 -4.93 -11.64
C VAL A 95 -12.51 -3.89 -11.57
N ASN A 96 -11.89 -3.55 -12.70
CA ASN A 96 -10.79 -2.59 -12.74
C ASN A 96 -11.10 -1.44 -13.70
N TYR A 97 -10.60 -0.26 -13.35
CA TYR A 97 -10.73 0.92 -14.21
C TYR A 97 -9.81 0.81 -15.44
N ASN A 98 -10.31 1.19 -16.60
CA ASN A 98 -9.54 1.27 -17.83
C ASN A 98 -8.71 2.57 -17.96
N LYS A 99 -8.75 3.43 -16.95
CA LYS A 99 -8.03 4.70 -16.91
C LYS A 99 -7.43 4.92 -15.52
N HIS A 100 -6.19 5.40 -15.50
CA HIS A 100 -5.56 5.91 -14.30
C HIS A 100 -5.46 7.43 -14.37
N TYR A 101 -6.14 8.13 -13.46
CA TYR A 101 -6.03 9.58 -13.37
C TYR A 101 -4.63 9.97 -12.87
N ILE A 102 -4.00 10.92 -13.54
CA ILE A 102 -2.65 11.38 -13.23
C ILE A 102 -2.56 11.88 -11.80
N THR A 103 -3.54 12.67 -11.35
CA THR A 103 -3.62 13.15 -9.97
C THR A 103 -3.65 12.00 -8.94
N SER A 104 -4.30 10.88 -9.26
CA SER A 104 -4.34 9.70 -8.38
C SER A 104 -2.98 9.02 -8.30
N ILE A 105 -2.26 8.93 -9.42
CA ILE A 105 -0.91 8.36 -9.45
C ILE A 105 0.09 9.27 -8.71
N GLU A 106 -0.04 10.59 -8.85
CA GLU A 106 0.76 11.57 -8.09
C GLU A 106 0.54 11.42 -6.59
N GLN A 107 -0.74 11.30 -6.16
CA GLN A 107 -1.06 11.06 -4.75
C GLN A 107 -0.51 9.73 -4.23
N LEU A 108 -0.51 8.68 -5.05
CA LEU A 108 0.11 7.41 -4.69
C LEU A 108 1.64 7.56 -4.56
N SER A 109 2.28 8.27 -5.47
CA SER A 109 3.72 8.55 -5.42
C SER A 109 4.10 9.33 -4.15
N LEU A 110 3.31 10.34 -3.78
CA LEU A 110 3.48 11.08 -2.52
C LEU A 110 3.28 10.17 -1.29
N LEU A 111 2.34 9.24 -1.36
CA LEU A 111 2.09 8.26 -0.31
C LEU A 111 3.31 7.34 -0.13
N MET A 112 3.90 6.83 -1.22
CA MET A 112 5.12 6.03 -1.21
C MET A 112 6.28 6.77 -0.52
N VAL A 113 6.52 8.03 -0.89
CA VAL A 113 7.57 8.87 -0.28
C VAL A 113 7.31 9.07 1.21
N LYS A 114 6.08 9.36 1.60
CA LYS A 114 5.70 9.53 3.02
C LYS A 114 5.88 8.23 3.80
N THR A 115 5.55 7.10 3.22
CA THR A 115 5.71 5.78 3.84
C THR A 115 7.19 5.49 4.07
N ARG A 116 8.07 5.65 3.09
CA ARG A 116 9.52 5.47 3.28
C ARG A 116 10.07 6.27 4.45
N LYS A 117 9.67 7.54 4.57
CA LYS A 117 10.14 8.43 5.65
C LYS A 117 9.75 7.96 7.05
N ILE A 118 8.72 7.14 7.19
CA ILE A 118 8.28 6.65 8.50
C ILE A 118 8.73 5.22 8.82
N LEU A 119 9.19 4.44 7.83
CA LEU A 119 9.61 3.05 8.06
C LEU A 119 10.56 2.92 9.26
N PRO A 120 11.64 3.75 9.40
CA PRO A 120 12.55 3.67 10.53
C PRO A 120 11.94 4.04 11.89
N LYS A 121 10.69 4.49 11.92
CA LYS A 121 10.01 4.89 13.16
C LYS A 121 8.94 3.90 13.58
N ILE A 122 8.71 2.86 12.78
CA ILE A 122 7.67 1.87 13.03
C ILE A 122 8.18 0.83 14.02
N LYS A 123 7.53 0.78 15.19
CA LYS A 123 7.86 -0.14 16.29
C LYS A 123 6.77 -1.18 16.58
N LYS A 124 5.56 -0.98 16.04
CA LYS A 124 4.44 -1.92 16.19
C LYS A 124 4.75 -3.26 15.52
N PRO A 125 4.23 -4.39 16.04
CA PRO A 125 4.31 -5.68 15.36
C PRO A 125 3.83 -5.61 13.92
N ILE A 126 4.60 -6.17 12.98
CA ILE A 126 4.27 -6.11 11.55
C ILE A 126 4.49 -7.45 10.86
N LEU A 127 3.45 -7.87 10.12
CA LEU A 127 3.54 -8.95 9.14
C LEU A 127 3.49 -8.34 7.73
N ILE A 128 4.47 -8.69 6.92
CA ILE A 128 4.55 -8.30 5.52
C ILE A 128 4.37 -9.55 4.68
N ILE A 129 3.38 -9.53 3.79
CA ILE A 129 3.07 -10.63 2.88
C ILE A 129 3.19 -10.11 1.45
N GLN A 130 3.89 -10.86 0.59
CA GLN A 130 4.11 -10.47 -0.80
C GLN A 130 3.96 -11.68 -1.72
N GLY A 131 3.16 -11.51 -2.78
CA GLY A 131 3.15 -12.43 -3.90
C GLY A 131 4.46 -12.35 -4.68
N LYS A 132 5.12 -13.50 -4.93
CA LYS A 132 6.45 -13.56 -5.55
C LYS A 132 6.47 -12.93 -6.94
N ASP A 133 5.50 -13.31 -7.77
CA ASP A 133 5.39 -12.87 -9.17
C ASP A 133 4.20 -11.90 -9.35
N ASP A 134 4.00 -11.00 -8.39
CA ASP A 134 2.97 -9.96 -8.47
C ASP A 134 3.22 -9.05 -9.69
N PRO A 135 2.30 -8.97 -10.67
CA PRO A 135 2.50 -8.18 -11.89
C PRO A 135 2.42 -6.67 -11.65
N VAL A 136 1.86 -6.22 -10.54
CA VAL A 136 1.61 -4.80 -10.24
C VAL A 136 2.64 -4.24 -9.28
N VAL A 137 2.87 -4.93 -8.16
CA VAL A 137 3.79 -4.50 -7.11
C VAL A 137 5.07 -5.33 -7.16
N ASN A 138 6.20 -4.65 -7.31
CA ASN A 138 7.49 -5.30 -7.28
C ASN A 138 7.80 -5.88 -5.90
N SER A 139 8.30 -7.11 -5.85
CA SER A 139 8.62 -7.81 -4.60
C SER A 139 9.67 -7.08 -3.75
N SER A 140 10.50 -6.22 -4.35
CA SER A 140 11.42 -5.34 -3.62
C SER A 140 10.70 -4.42 -2.62
N SER A 141 9.39 -4.15 -2.81
CA SER A 141 8.56 -3.40 -1.85
C SER A 141 8.58 -4.05 -0.47
N ALA A 142 8.35 -5.35 -0.43
CA ALA A 142 8.28 -6.10 0.84
C ALA A 142 9.65 -6.16 1.52
N HIS A 143 10.72 -6.35 0.75
CA HIS A 143 12.10 -6.34 1.28
C HIS A 143 12.49 -4.97 1.82
N GLU A 144 12.25 -3.87 1.07
CA GLU A 144 12.53 -2.52 1.54
C GLU A 144 11.77 -2.20 2.83
N ILE A 145 10.48 -2.57 2.92
CA ILE A 145 9.70 -2.37 4.14
C ILE A 145 10.32 -3.16 5.29
N PHE A 146 10.58 -4.46 5.10
CA PHE A 146 11.10 -5.33 6.14
C PHE A 146 12.47 -4.88 6.67
N GLU A 147 13.37 -4.47 5.79
CA GLU A 147 14.73 -4.05 6.15
C GLU A 147 14.74 -2.74 6.92
N ASN A 148 13.85 -1.80 6.58
CA ASN A 148 13.87 -0.44 7.11
C ASN A 148 12.98 -0.22 8.33
N ILE A 149 12.13 -1.17 8.75
CA ILE A 149 11.32 -1.01 9.97
C ILE A 149 12.10 -1.43 11.22
N GLU A 150 11.93 -0.68 12.33
CA GLU A 150 12.59 -0.95 13.63
C GLU A 150 11.75 -1.82 14.57
N SER A 151 10.65 -2.41 14.11
CA SER A 151 9.86 -3.32 14.92
C SER A 151 10.70 -4.51 15.41
N ARG A 152 10.60 -4.81 16.70
CA ARG A 152 11.22 -6.02 17.28
C ARG A 152 10.50 -7.29 16.86
N TYR A 153 9.21 -7.19 16.55
CA TYR A 153 8.37 -8.29 16.10
C TYR A 153 7.92 -8.02 14.66
N LYS A 154 8.76 -8.44 13.71
CA LYS A 154 8.51 -8.30 12.28
C LYS A 154 8.68 -9.62 11.56
N SER A 155 7.81 -9.90 10.59
CA SER A 155 7.85 -11.10 9.78
C SER A 155 7.63 -10.76 8.31
N LEU A 156 8.34 -11.46 7.42
CA LEU A 156 8.17 -11.39 5.98
C LEU A 156 7.80 -12.78 5.45
N LYS A 157 6.70 -12.87 4.75
CA LYS A 157 6.24 -14.08 4.07
C LYS A 157 6.09 -13.81 2.58
N ILE A 158 6.82 -14.56 1.77
CA ILE A 158 6.65 -14.58 0.31
C ILE A 158 5.75 -15.77 -0.02
N ILE A 159 4.69 -15.51 -0.80
CA ILE A 159 3.72 -16.52 -1.25
C ILE A 159 3.90 -16.75 -2.75
N GLU A 160 3.90 -17.99 -3.19
CA GLU A 160 3.93 -18.34 -4.61
C GLU A 160 2.60 -17.95 -5.27
N ALA A 161 2.56 -16.77 -5.87
CA ALA A 161 1.37 -16.23 -6.52
C ALA A 161 1.76 -15.37 -7.72
N LYS A 162 1.03 -15.54 -8.82
CA LYS A 162 1.20 -14.79 -10.10
C LYS A 162 0.15 -13.70 -10.27
N SER A 163 -0.61 -13.39 -9.23
CA SER A 163 -1.68 -12.39 -9.22
C SER A 163 -1.39 -11.31 -8.19
N HIS A 164 -1.78 -10.06 -8.47
CA HIS A 164 -1.75 -8.99 -7.48
C HIS A 164 -2.74 -9.25 -6.35
N VAL A 165 -3.96 -9.71 -6.68
CA VAL A 165 -5.03 -9.99 -5.71
C VAL A 165 -4.86 -11.41 -5.17
N ILE A 166 -3.98 -11.58 -4.18
CA ILE A 166 -3.73 -12.89 -3.55
C ILE A 166 -4.75 -13.27 -2.49
N VAL A 167 -5.61 -12.34 -2.09
CA VAL A 167 -6.66 -12.58 -1.07
C VAL A 167 -7.86 -13.37 -1.59
N ASN A 168 -7.93 -13.66 -2.87
CA ASN A 168 -9.03 -14.39 -3.52
C ASN A 168 -8.50 -15.35 -4.59
N ASN A 169 -7.56 -16.22 -4.23
CA ASN A 169 -7.01 -17.23 -5.12
C ASN A 169 -6.72 -18.54 -4.37
N LYS A 170 -6.04 -19.50 -5.02
CA LYS A 170 -5.74 -20.81 -4.47
C LYS A 170 -4.90 -20.79 -3.18
N ASN A 171 -4.19 -19.69 -2.90
CA ASN A 171 -3.30 -19.54 -1.74
C ASN A 171 -3.98 -18.81 -0.58
N THR A 172 -5.29 -18.58 -0.66
CA THR A 172 -6.05 -17.84 0.35
C THR A 172 -5.96 -18.51 1.72
N GLU A 173 -5.99 -19.84 1.79
CA GLU A 173 -5.86 -20.57 3.04
C GLU A 173 -4.49 -20.37 3.70
N GLU A 174 -3.40 -20.53 2.96
CA GLU A 174 -2.04 -20.26 3.46
C GLU A 174 -1.90 -18.82 3.96
N LEU A 175 -2.47 -17.87 3.23
CA LEU A 175 -2.48 -16.46 3.61
C LEU A 175 -3.15 -16.25 4.96
N PHE A 176 -4.38 -16.78 5.15
CA PHE A 176 -5.12 -16.61 6.39
C PHE A 176 -4.46 -17.32 7.56
N GLN A 177 -3.95 -18.53 7.38
CA GLN A 177 -3.20 -19.24 8.43
C GLN A 177 -1.97 -18.44 8.88
N THR A 178 -1.21 -17.90 7.93
CA THR A 178 -0.05 -17.03 8.22
C THR A 178 -0.44 -15.82 9.06
N ILE A 179 -1.57 -15.18 8.72
CA ILE A 179 -2.07 -14.00 9.44
C ILE A 179 -2.51 -14.39 10.85
N LEU A 180 -3.29 -15.45 11.00
CA LEU A 180 -3.77 -15.93 12.31
C LEU A 180 -2.62 -16.31 13.25
N GLU A 181 -1.62 -17.03 12.73
CA GLU A 181 -0.44 -17.37 13.50
C GLU A 181 0.31 -16.13 13.98
N PHE A 182 0.42 -15.09 13.14
CA PHE A 182 1.09 -13.85 13.51
C PHE A 182 0.36 -13.11 14.62
N ILE A 183 -0.96 -12.95 14.50
CA ILE A 183 -1.79 -12.25 15.49
C ILE A 183 -1.73 -12.98 16.83
N ASN A 184 -1.92 -14.31 16.83
CA ASN A 184 -1.92 -15.11 18.05
C ASN A 184 -0.55 -15.14 18.76
N LYS A 185 0.56 -15.03 18.02
CA LYS A 185 1.92 -14.92 18.61
C LYS A 185 2.21 -13.55 19.19
N GLY A 186 1.62 -12.49 18.63
CA GLY A 186 1.73 -11.12 19.12
C GLY A 186 0.99 -10.87 20.43
N GLU A 187 0.17 -11.82 20.89
CA GLU A 187 -0.58 -11.75 22.15
C GLU A 187 0.19 -12.27 23.38
N LYS A 188 1.35 -12.87 23.19
CA LYS A 188 2.25 -13.34 24.27
C LYS A 188 3.38 -12.36 24.51
#